data_65c0b1d0d5ddf309aef9cdedcbe65958
#
_entry.id   65c0b1d0d5ddf309aef9cdedcbe65958
#
_cell.length_a   1.000
_cell.length_b   1.000
_cell.length_c   1.000
_cell.angle_alpha   90.00
_cell.angle_beta   90.00
_cell.angle_gamma   90.00
#
_symmetry.space_group_name_H-M   'P 1'
#
loop_
_entity.id
_entity.type
_entity.pdbx_description
1 polymer ?
#
loop_
_entity_poly.entity_id
_entity_poly.type
_entity_poly.pdbx_seq_one_letter_code
_entity_poly.pdbx_strand_id
1 'polypeptide(L)'
;SEDNDKILYIDKKAEIPFTKENGVYKVKCSINNLPLYFIFDTGASVISISSVEATFMMKNDYIKPTDIIGKQNYLNANGEISEGTVINLRNVNFGGLNLNDIRASVVHNQSAPLLLGQSVLSRLGNIEIDNVRGILKITYKEEVEQ
;
A
#
# COMPACT_ATOMS: atom_id res chain seq x y z
N SER A 1 27.09 -6.53 -25.75
CA SER A 1 27.13 -5.17 -26.28
C SER A 1 26.25 -4.23 -25.47
N GLU A 2 26.47 -2.95 -25.60
CA GLU A 2 25.68 -1.93 -24.91
C GLU A 2 24.20 -2.00 -25.23
N ASP A 3 23.84 -2.48 -26.43
CA ASP A 3 22.46 -2.57 -26.87
C ASP A 3 21.64 -3.66 -26.15
N ASN A 4 22.32 -4.65 -25.55
CA ASN A 4 21.65 -5.72 -24.80
C ASN A 4 21.28 -5.32 -23.37
N ASP A 5 21.82 -4.19 -22.89
CA ASP A 5 21.60 -3.70 -21.53
C ASP A 5 20.47 -2.64 -21.45
N LYS A 6 19.81 -2.38 -22.57
CA LYS A 6 18.69 -1.42 -22.59
C LYS A 6 17.45 -2.03 -21.98
N ILE A 7 16.95 -1.37 -20.92
CA ILE A 7 15.67 -1.69 -20.31
C ILE A 7 14.59 -0.93 -21.10
N LEU A 8 13.63 -1.67 -21.63
CA LEU A 8 12.47 -1.10 -22.27
C LEU A 8 11.31 -1.04 -21.29
N TYR A 9 10.61 0.08 -21.31
CA TYR A 9 9.38 0.27 -20.53
C TYR A 9 8.21 0.49 -21.47
N ILE A 10 7.07 -0.05 -21.11
CA ILE A 10 5.80 0.24 -21.78
C ILE A 10 4.88 0.94 -20.78
N ASP A 11 4.07 1.84 -21.30
CA ASP A 11 3.06 2.52 -20.51
C ASP A 11 1.86 1.61 -20.31
N LYS A 12 1.47 1.44 -19.06
CA LYS A 12 0.31 0.67 -18.63
C LYS A 12 -0.66 1.56 -17.90
N LYS A 13 -1.93 1.20 -17.96
CA LYS A 13 -2.99 1.91 -17.25
C LYS A 13 -3.78 0.91 -16.41
N ALA A 14 -4.16 1.34 -15.23
CA ALA A 14 -5.05 0.60 -14.36
C ALA A 14 -6.16 1.54 -13.88
N GLU A 15 -7.35 0.99 -13.73
CA GLU A 15 -8.50 1.69 -13.17
C GLU A 15 -8.93 0.97 -11.90
N ILE A 16 -8.93 1.71 -10.79
CA ILE A 16 -9.20 1.14 -9.48
C ILE A 16 -10.46 1.80 -8.92
N PRO A 17 -11.54 1.04 -8.71
CA PRO A 17 -12.74 1.61 -8.12
C PRO A 17 -12.49 2.09 -6.70
N PHE A 18 -13.11 3.19 -6.34
CA PHE A 18 -13.16 3.65 -4.97
C PHE A 18 -14.58 3.93 -4.54
N THR A 19 -14.83 3.90 -3.24
CA THR A 19 -16.03 4.44 -2.63
C THR A 19 -15.65 5.67 -1.80
N LYS A 20 -16.50 6.69 -1.82
CA LYS A 20 -16.30 7.89 -1.02
C LYS A 20 -17.26 7.88 0.15
N GLU A 21 -16.70 7.81 1.37
CA GLU A 21 -17.46 7.82 2.61
C GLU A 21 -16.88 8.88 3.54
N ASN A 22 -17.71 9.79 4.05
CA ASN A 22 -17.30 10.82 4.99
C ASN A 22 -16.07 11.62 4.52
N GLY A 23 -15.99 11.89 3.23
CA GLY A 23 -14.88 12.68 2.65
C GLY A 23 -13.59 11.90 2.39
N VAL A 24 -13.55 10.60 2.70
CA VAL A 24 -12.38 9.76 2.42
C VAL A 24 -12.65 8.79 1.29
N TYR A 25 -11.59 8.43 0.57
CA TYR A 25 -11.64 7.47 -0.53
C TYR A 25 -11.19 6.11 -0.02
N LYS A 26 -12.09 5.12 -0.11
CA LYS A 26 -11.78 3.73 0.24
C LYS A 26 -11.49 2.92 -1.02
N VAL A 27 -10.40 2.20 -1.00
CA VAL A 27 -9.95 1.36 -2.10
C VAL A 27 -9.68 -0.05 -1.61
N LYS A 28 -9.96 -1.03 -2.47
CA LYS A 28 -9.64 -2.42 -2.19
C LYS A 28 -8.19 -2.71 -2.55
N CYS A 29 -7.47 -3.32 -1.62
CA CYS A 29 -6.09 -3.70 -1.80
C CYS A 29 -5.86 -5.05 -1.13
N SER A 30 -5.35 -6.03 -1.87
CA SER A 30 -5.04 -7.34 -1.30
C SER A 30 -3.61 -7.37 -0.79
N ILE A 31 -3.44 -7.84 0.44
CA ILE A 31 -2.13 -8.03 1.05
C ILE A 31 -1.89 -9.51 1.24
N ASN A 32 -0.87 -10.05 0.59
CA ASN A 32 -0.57 -11.48 0.62
C ASN A 32 -1.81 -12.34 0.36
N ASN A 33 -2.62 -11.94 -0.63
CA ASN A 33 -3.89 -12.54 -1.04
C ASN A 33 -5.08 -12.31 -0.08
N LEU A 34 -4.92 -11.50 0.96
CA LEU A 34 -6.04 -11.11 1.82
C LEU A 34 -6.64 -9.80 1.32
N PRO A 35 -7.89 -9.79 0.83
CA PRO A 35 -8.54 -8.55 0.41
C PRO A 35 -8.92 -7.70 1.62
N LEU A 36 -8.51 -6.44 1.59
CA LEU A 36 -8.79 -5.45 2.62
C LEU A 36 -9.22 -4.14 1.98
N TYR A 37 -9.86 -3.27 2.75
CA TYR A 37 -10.20 -1.92 2.31
C TYR A 37 -9.31 -0.92 3.04
N PHE A 38 -8.67 -0.06 2.27
CA PHE A 38 -7.77 0.96 2.78
C PHE A 38 -8.30 2.34 2.46
N ILE A 39 -7.99 3.30 3.32
CA ILE A 39 -8.17 4.70 3.02
C ILE A 39 -6.97 5.15 2.19
N PHE A 40 -7.25 5.73 1.02
CA PHE A 40 -6.25 6.36 0.18
C PHE A 40 -5.80 7.67 0.83
N ASP A 41 -4.57 7.71 1.31
CA ASP A 41 -4.05 8.84 2.08
C ASP A 41 -2.65 9.24 1.59
N THR A 42 -2.60 10.31 0.81
CA THR A 42 -1.33 10.83 0.28
C THR A 42 -0.44 11.46 1.36
N GLY A 43 -1.01 11.78 2.52
CA GLY A 43 -0.26 12.33 3.65
C GLY A 43 0.42 11.27 4.51
N ALA A 44 0.04 9.99 4.38
CA ALA A 44 0.70 8.91 5.12
C ALA A 44 1.97 8.48 4.40
N SER A 45 3.05 8.24 5.15
CA SER A 45 4.34 7.84 4.56
C SER A 45 4.40 6.36 4.20
N VAL A 46 3.71 5.51 4.95
CA VAL A 46 3.72 4.05 4.76
C VAL A 46 2.30 3.51 4.79
N ILE A 47 2.13 2.24 4.40
CA ILE A 47 0.91 1.52 4.71
C ILE A 47 0.83 1.40 6.23
N SER A 48 -0.32 1.73 6.79
CA SER A 48 -0.58 1.61 8.22
C SER A 48 -1.64 0.55 8.46
N ILE A 49 -1.34 -0.39 9.34
CA ILE A 49 -2.22 -1.50 9.69
C ILE A 49 -2.44 -1.45 11.20
N SER A 50 -3.69 -1.59 11.64
CA SER A 50 -4.00 -1.64 13.07
C SER A 50 -3.47 -2.93 13.70
N SER A 51 -3.24 -2.90 15.01
CA SER A 51 -2.79 -4.10 15.75
C SER A 51 -3.82 -5.24 15.68
N VAL A 52 -5.10 -4.92 15.62
CA VAL A 52 -6.17 -5.93 15.49
C VAL A 52 -6.07 -6.65 14.16
N GLU A 53 -5.94 -5.89 13.06
CA GLU A 53 -5.81 -6.47 11.73
C GLU A 53 -4.51 -7.27 11.59
N ALA A 54 -3.41 -6.74 12.10
CA ALA A 54 -2.13 -7.44 12.06
C ALA A 54 -2.17 -8.75 12.84
N THR A 55 -2.83 -8.77 14.00
CA THR A 55 -3.00 -9.99 14.79
C THR A 55 -3.79 -11.05 14.02
N PHE A 56 -4.87 -10.64 13.37
CA PHE A 56 -5.64 -11.54 12.50
C PHE A 56 -4.76 -12.09 11.36
N MET A 57 -3.99 -11.23 10.73
CA MET A 57 -3.13 -11.62 9.61
C MET A 57 -2.03 -12.59 10.06
N MET A 58 -1.46 -12.40 11.24
CA MET A 58 -0.46 -13.32 11.79
C MET A 58 -1.06 -14.67 12.15
N LYS A 59 -2.23 -14.68 12.78
CA LYS A 59 -2.91 -15.93 13.15
C LYS A 59 -3.30 -16.78 11.94
N ASN A 60 -3.53 -16.15 10.80
CA ASN A 60 -3.96 -16.82 9.57
C ASN A 60 -2.85 -16.91 8.51
N ASP A 61 -1.60 -16.73 8.92
CA ASP A 61 -0.40 -16.87 8.09
C ASP A 61 -0.30 -15.89 6.91
N TYR A 62 -1.05 -14.80 6.92
CA TYR A 62 -0.87 -13.73 5.94
C TYR A 62 0.38 -12.90 6.23
N ILE A 63 0.72 -12.73 7.50
CA ILE A 63 1.99 -12.16 7.95
C ILE A 63 2.72 -13.25 8.73
N LYS A 64 3.99 -13.44 8.43
CA LYS A 64 4.86 -14.43 9.08
C LYS A 64 5.87 -13.73 9.97
N PRO A 65 6.42 -14.42 10.99
CA PRO A 65 7.47 -13.84 11.83
C PRO A 65 8.67 -13.31 11.02
N THR A 66 8.99 -13.97 9.90
CA THR A 66 10.06 -13.55 9.00
C THR A 66 9.77 -12.25 8.25
N ASP A 67 8.53 -11.81 8.22
CA ASP A 67 8.15 -10.53 7.61
C ASP A 67 8.43 -9.34 8.55
N ILE A 68 8.67 -9.57 9.82
CA ILE A 68 8.92 -8.51 10.80
C ILE A 68 10.33 -7.96 10.60
N ILE A 69 10.44 -6.66 10.34
CA ILE A 69 11.71 -5.97 10.14
C ILE A 69 12.25 -5.42 11.46
N GLY A 70 11.39 -4.78 12.26
CA GLY A 70 11.80 -4.16 13.52
C GLY A 70 10.77 -3.18 14.05
N LYS A 71 11.24 -2.26 14.87
CA LYS A 71 10.42 -1.22 15.49
C LYS A 71 10.85 0.15 15.02
N GLN A 72 9.92 1.08 14.95
CA GLN A 72 10.18 2.46 14.57
C GLN A 72 9.28 3.40 15.39
N ASN A 73 9.82 4.56 15.76
CA ASN A 73 9.05 5.60 16.41
C ASN A 73 8.40 6.50 15.37
N TYR A 74 7.17 6.87 15.63
CA TYR A 74 6.37 7.76 14.79
C TYR A 74 5.90 8.95 15.61
N LEU A 75 5.90 10.13 15.01
CA LEU A 75 5.30 11.31 15.58
C LEU A 75 3.85 11.37 15.11
N ASN A 76 2.90 11.37 16.07
CA ASN A 76 1.49 11.50 15.74
C ASN A 76 1.08 12.98 15.57
N ALA A 77 -0.18 13.21 15.18
CA ALA A 77 -0.70 14.54 14.94
C ALA A 77 -0.70 15.43 16.20
N ASN A 78 -0.67 14.85 17.40
CA ASN A 78 -0.61 15.56 18.68
C ASN A 78 0.83 15.87 19.14
N GLY A 79 1.83 15.54 18.33
CA GLY A 79 3.23 15.71 18.70
C GLY A 79 3.78 14.65 19.65
N GLU A 80 3.03 13.57 19.87
CA GLU A 80 3.45 12.46 20.73
C GLU A 80 4.20 11.40 19.91
N ILE A 81 5.19 10.77 20.52
CA ILE A 81 5.94 9.67 19.91
C ILE A 81 5.23 8.37 20.25
N SER A 82 4.92 7.59 19.21
CA SER A 82 4.41 6.23 19.33
C SER A 82 5.33 5.23 18.65
N GLU A 83 5.41 4.02 19.20
CA GLU A 83 6.18 2.93 18.61
C GLU A 83 5.29 2.09 17.71
N GLY A 84 5.78 1.79 16.52
CA GLY A 84 5.14 0.87 15.59
C GLY A 84 6.09 -0.25 15.19
N THR A 85 5.51 -1.38 14.78
CA THR A 85 6.27 -2.50 14.23
C THR A 85 6.32 -2.38 12.72
N VAL A 86 7.53 -2.39 12.16
CA VAL A 86 7.74 -2.35 10.72
C VAL A 86 7.72 -3.77 10.19
N ILE A 87 6.92 -4.01 9.17
CA ILE A 87 6.81 -5.30 8.50
C ILE A 87 7.01 -5.15 7.00
N ASN A 88 7.46 -6.23 6.38
CA ASN A 88 7.52 -6.33 4.94
C ASN A 88 6.28 -7.04 4.42
N LEU A 89 5.53 -6.38 3.55
CA LEU A 89 4.43 -7.00 2.84
C LEU A 89 4.95 -7.58 1.55
N ARG A 90 4.98 -8.91 1.45
CA ARG A 90 5.57 -9.62 0.32
C ARG A 90 4.86 -9.34 -0.98
N ASN A 91 3.54 -9.23 -0.94
CA ASN A 91 2.74 -8.92 -2.13
C ASN A 91 1.60 -7.98 -1.77
N VAL A 92 1.52 -6.89 -2.49
CA VAL A 92 0.42 -5.93 -2.40
C VAL A 92 -0.20 -5.83 -3.78
N ASN A 93 -1.45 -6.27 -3.92
CA ASN A 93 -2.19 -6.16 -5.17
C ASN A 93 -3.16 -4.99 -5.07
N PHE A 94 -2.97 -4.04 -5.96
CA PHE A 94 -3.75 -2.82 -6.02
C PHE A 94 -4.28 -2.64 -7.44
N GLY A 95 -5.57 -2.99 -7.63
CA GLY A 95 -6.22 -2.89 -8.95
C GLY A 95 -5.59 -3.76 -10.04
N GLY A 96 -5.10 -4.94 -9.69
CA GLY A 96 -4.41 -5.82 -10.62
C GLY A 96 -2.91 -5.55 -10.73
N LEU A 97 -2.42 -4.45 -10.13
CA LEU A 97 -0.98 -4.18 -10.01
C LEU A 97 -0.41 -5.01 -8.88
N ASN A 98 0.60 -5.81 -9.16
CA ASN A 98 1.33 -6.56 -8.16
C ASN A 98 2.59 -5.81 -7.77
N LEU A 99 2.64 -5.37 -6.52
CA LEU A 99 3.80 -4.72 -5.94
C LEU A 99 4.42 -5.67 -4.92
N ASN A 100 5.72 -5.81 -4.94
CA ASN A 100 6.43 -6.71 -4.04
C ASN A 100 7.24 -5.91 -3.02
N ASP A 101 7.34 -6.47 -1.83
CA ASP A 101 8.22 -5.96 -0.77
C ASP A 101 7.93 -4.50 -0.42
N ILE A 102 6.72 -4.27 0.01
CA ILE A 102 6.26 -2.95 0.46
C ILE A 102 6.35 -2.88 1.98
N ARG A 103 6.95 -1.83 2.49
CA ARG A 103 7.00 -1.60 3.94
C ARG A 103 5.67 -1.08 4.46
N ALA A 104 5.28 -1.64 5.61
CA ALA A 104 4.10 -1.21 6.34
C ALA A 104 4.45 -1.05 7.81
N SER A 105 3.65 -0.26 8.50
CA SER A 105 3.75 -0.08 9.94
C SER A 105 2.51 -0.64 10.61
N VAL A 106 2.70 -1.49 11.60
CA VAL A 106 1.64 -1.91 12.50
C VAL A 106 1.59 -0.91 13.64
N VAL A 107 0.48 -0.18 13.72
CA VAL A 107 0.28 0.82 14.78
C VAL A 107 -0.46 0.18 15.95
N HIS A 108 0.00 0.46 17.17
CA HIS A 108 -0.57 -0.10 18.39
C HIS A 108 -1.83 0.63 18.85
N ASN A 109 -2.68 0.99 17.88
CA ASN A 109 -3.99 1.57 18.11
C ASN A 109 -5.03 0.66 17.45
N GLN A 110 -5.90 0.07 18.28
CA GLN A 110 -6.89 -0.91 17.81
C GLN A 110 -7.94 -0.31 16.88
N SER A 111 -8.19 0.98 16.98
CA SER A 111 -9.19 1.68 16.16
C SER A 111 -8.59 2.47 15.01
N ALA A 112 -7.27 2.35 14.77
CA ALA A 112 -6.65 3.03 13.64
C ALA A 112 -7.18 2.49 12.32
N PRO A 113 -7.52 3.36 11.35
CA PRO A 113 -7.92 2.90 10.03
C PRO A 113 -6.73 2.32 9.27
N LEU A 114 -7.04 1.45 8.29
CA LEU A 114 -6.03 0.98 7.34
C LEU A 114 -5.74 2.11 6.34
N LEU A 115 -4.49 2.54 6.26
CA LEU A 115 -4.08 3.64 5.38
C LEU A 115 -3.18 3.13 4.27
N LEU A 116 -3.45 3.56 3.05
CA LEU A 116 -2.61 3.31 1.88
C LEU A 116 -1.79 4.57 1.62
N GLY A 117 -0.52 4.54 2.01
CA GLY A 117 0.35 5.70 2.03
C GLY A 117 1.41 5.71 0.92
N GLN A 118 2.39 6.62 1.07
CA GLN A 118 3.41 6.89 0.05
C GLN A 118 4.32 5.71 -0.27
N SER A 119 4.49 4.74 0.62
CA SER A 119 5.30 3.55 0.33
C SER A 119 4.73 2.73 -0.83
N VAL A 120 3.42 2.78 -1.07
CA VAL A 120 2.78 2.22 -2.26
C VAL A 120 2.67 3.27 -3.34
N LEU A 121 2.14 4.45 -3.00
CA LEU A 121 1.79 5.48 -3.99
C LEU A 121 3.01 5.97 -4.76
N SER A 122 4.18 6.01 -4.14
CA SER A 122 5.43 6.39 -4.80
C SER A 122 5.91 5.36 -5.84
N ARG A 123 5.45 4.12 -5.75
CA ARG A 123 5.76 3.09 -6.75
C ARG A 123 4.78 3.07 -7.91
N LEU A 124 3.69 3.78 -7.77
CA LEU A 124 2.74 4.01 -8.85
C LEU A 124 3.21 5.23 -9.65
N GLY A 125 2.81 5.30 -10.90
CA GLY A 125 3.12 6.46 -11.71
C GLY A 125 2.17 7.61 -11.41
N ASN A 126 1.51 8.10 -12.44
CA ASN A 126 0.56 9.18 -12.31
C ASN A 126 -0.78 8.66 -11.81
N ILE A 127 -1.37 9.36 -10.83
CA ILE A 127 -2.67 8.99 -10.27
C ILE A 127 -3.62 10.15 -10.49
N GLU A 128 -4.74 9.85 -11.15
CA GLU A 128 -5.81 10.81 -11.42
C GLU A 128 -7.11 10.30 -10.77
N ILE A 129 -7.79 11.17 -10.07
CA ILE A 129 -9.06 10.84 -9.42
C ILE A 129 -10.20 11.25 -10.35
N ASP A 130 -10.98 10.26 -10.79
CA ASP A 130 -12.21 10.49 -11.56
C ASP A 130 -13.40 10.36 -10.62
N ASN A 131 -13.90 11.49 -10.14
CA ASN A 131 -15.02 11.52 -9.19
C ASN A 131 -16.36 11.17 -9.83
N VAL A 132 -16.47 11.33 -11.15
CA VAL A 132 -17.73 11.03 -11.86
C VAL A 132 -17.91 9.52 -11.98
N ARG A 133 -16.83 8.82 -12.37
CA ARG A 133 -16.86 7.36 -12.52
C ARG A 133 -16.55 6.61 -11.24
N GLY A 134 -16.02 7.29 -10.21
CA GLY A 134 -15.62 6.65 -8.96
C GLY A 134 -14.41 5.75 -9.13
N ILE A 135 -13.43 6.17 -9.91
CA ILE A 135 -12.21 5.40 -10.15
C ILE A 135 -10.95 6.25 -9.98
N LEU A 136 -9.89 5.58 -9.54
CA LEU A 136 -8.54 6.09 -9.65
C LEU A 136 -7.93 5.58 -10.95
N LYS A 137 -7.44 6.47 -11.79
CA LYS A 137 -6.72 6.14 -13.00
C LYS A 137 -5.23 6.19 -12.71
N ILE A 138 -4.56 5.08 -12.89
CA ILE A 138 -3.13 4.98 -12.65
C ILE A 138 -2.43 4.71 -13.96
N THR A 139 -1.44 5.53 -14.29
CA THR A 139 -0.53 5.31 -15.40
C THR A 139 0.84 4.97 -14.83
N TYR A 140 1.36 3.83 -15.21
CA TYR A 140 2.63 3.34 -14.69
C TYR A 140 3.46 2.73 -15.82
N LYS A 141 4.75 2.55 -15.54
CA LYS A 141 5.66 1.93 -16.50
C LYS A 141 5.96 0.51 -16.07
N GLU A 142 5.86 -0.41 -17.01
CA GLU A 142 6.20 -1.80 -16.82
C GLU A 142 7.45 -2.13 -17.63
N GLU A 143 8.40 -2.79 -16.98
CA GLU A 143 9.63 -3.25 -17.62
C GLU A 143 9.29 -4.43 -18.53
N VAL A 144 9.83 -4.39 -19.74
CA VAL A 144 9.63 -5.44 -20.74
C VAL A 144 10.95 -6.14 -20.98
N GLU A 145 10.95 -7.46 -20.87
CA GLU A 145 12.09 -8.29 -21.24
C GLU A 145 12.30 -8.24 -22.76
N GLN A 146 13.56 -8.12 -23.13
CA GLN A 146 13.96 -8.19 -24.54
C GLN A 146 14.26 -9.62 -24.95
#